data_7f8dbc8ed5d8f0c79c02ea1f20ff6741
#
_entry.id   7f8dbc8ed5d8f0c79c02ea1f20ff6741
#
_cell.length_a   1.000
_cell.length_b   1.000
_cell.length_c   1.000
_cell.angle_alpha   90.00
_cell.angle_beta   90.00
_cell.angle_gamma   90.00
#
_symmetry.space_group_name_H-M   'P 1'
#
loop_
_entity.id
_entity.type
_entity.pdbx_description
1 polymer ?
#
loop_
_entity_poly.entity_id
_entity_poly.type
_entity_poly.pdbx_seq_one_letter_code
_entity_poly.pdbx_strand_id
1 'polypeptide(L)'
;MSKLDELINELCPDGVEWKTLGEVAEIYGGLTGKSKTDFENGNTKYISYKNIFSNIEVDFNKLENVKVSSNEKQHQVKYGDVLFTGSSEIAKEAGMSSSVTKKTNEKIYLNSFSFILRFNTEIKLTPEFSKYLFRSHFMRKAIAKTASGVTRYNVSKQRFKKLSIPLPPLPVQEEIVRI
;
A
#
# COMPACT_ATOMS: atom_id res chain seq x y z
N MET A 1 -15.55 -28.54 -8.20
CA MET A 1 -15.26 -27.52 -7.17
C MET A 1 -13.76 -27.28 -7.17
N SER A 2 -13.33 -26.01 -7.18
CA SER A 2 -11.92 -25.71 -7.15
C SER A 2 -11.36 -25.86 -5.73
N LYS A 3 -10.04 -26.01 -5.61
CA LYS A 3 -9.38 -26.06 -4.29
C LYS A 3 -9.68 -24.78 -3.48
N LEU A 4 -9.79 -23.65 -4.15
CA LEU A 4 -10.16 -22.39 -3.50
C LEU A 4 -11.58 -22.46 -2.90
N ASP A 5 -12.54 -22.99 -3.65
CA ASP A 5 -13.91 -23.16 -3.16
C ASP A 5 -13.96 -24.09 -1.95
N GLU A 6 -13.19 -25.19 -1.98
CA GLU A 6 -13.10 -26.12 -0.88
C GLU A 6 -12.56 -25.44 0.39
N LEU A 7 -11.49 -24.67 0.27
CA LEU A 7 -10.88 -23.93 1.37
C LEU A 7 -11.84 -22.90 1.95
N ILE A 8 -12.53 -22.15 1.10
CA ILE A 8 -13.49 -21.14 1.54
C ILE A 8 -14.65 -21.81 2.30
N ASN A 9 -15.19 -22.90 1.77
CA ASN A 9 -16.29 -23.63 2.41
C ASN A 9 -15.88 -24.22 3.74
N GLU A 10 -14.66 -24.72 3.88
CA GLU A 10 -14.15 -25.32 5.11
C GLU A 10 -13.79 -24.26 6.15
N LEU A 11 -13.05 -23.22 5.76
CA LEU A 11 -12.48 -22.24 6.69
C LEU A 11 -13.36 -21.01 6.90
N CYS A 12 -14.29 -20.75 5.98
CA CYS A 12 -15.20 -19.60 6.04
C CYS A 12 -16.65 -20.03 5.85
N PRO A 13 -17.20 -20.96 6.70
CA PRO A 13 -18.55 -21.46 6.52
C PRO A 13 -19.63 -20.37 6.57
N ASP A 14 -19.36 -19.27 7.28
CA ASP A 14 -20.26 -18.12 7.41
C ASP A 14 -19.83 -16.94 6.52
N GLY A 15 -18.93 -17.19 5.56
CA GLY A 15 -18.38 -16.17 4.68
C GLY A 15 -17.04 -15.61 5.16
N VAL A 16 -16.35 -14.91 4.25
CA VAL A 16 -15.09 -14.25 4.56
C VAL A 16 -15.36 -13.01 5.41
N GLU A 17 -14.54 -12.79 6.42
CA GLU A 17 -14.62 -11.61 7.29
C GLU A 17 -14.24 -10.35 6.51
N TRP A 18 -15.01 -9.27 6.71
CA TRP A 18 -14.75 -7.94 6.13
C TRP A 18 -14.59 -6.92 7.25
N LYS A 19 -13.57 -6.08 7.13
CA LYS A 19 -13.35 -4.95 8.05
C LYS A 19 -12.93 -3.71 7.29
N THR A 20 -13.17 -2.54 7.89
CA THR A 20 -12.70 -1.29 7.30
C THR A 20 -11.20 -1.11 7.47
N LEU A 21 -10.58 -0.39 6.56
CA LEU A 21 -9.14 -0.10 6.65
C LEU A 21 -8.78 0.63 7.95
N GLY A 22 -9.65 1.53 8.41
CA GLY A 22 -9.44 2.24 9.67
C GLY A 22 -9.45 1.34 10.90
N GLU A 23 -10.15 0.19 10.86
CA GLU A 23 -10.17 -0.79 11.96
C GLU A 23 -8.90 -1.65 12.00
N VAL A 24 -8.27 -1.89 10.86
CA VAL A 24 -7.20 -2.91 10.73
C VAL A 24 -5.82 -2.34 10.47
N ALA A 25 -5.71 -1.04 10.20
CA ALA A 25 -4.44 -0.45 9.78
C ALA A 25 -4.29 1.01 10.21
N GLU A 26 -3.05 1.48 10.22
CA GLU A 26 -2.69 2.88 10.41
C GLU A 26 -2.15 3.46 9.11
N ILE A 27 -2.33 4.77 8.93
CA ILE A 27 -1.81 5.51 7.78
C ILE A 27 -0.67 6.42 8.22
N TYR A 28 0.45 6.35 7.48
CA TYR A 28 1.61 7.22 7.69
C TYR A 28 1.93 7.96 6.40
N GLY A 29 2.33 9.22 6.52
CA GLY A 29 2.75 10.02 5.36
C GLY A 29 4.15 9.65 4.86
N GLY A 30 4.50 10.12 3.67
CA GLY A 30 5.85 10.05 3.13
C GLY A 30 6.76 11.13 3.71
N LEU A 31 7.91 11.32 3.06
CA LEU A 31 8.90 12.33 3.45
C LEU A 31 8.29 13.73 3.57
N THR A 32 8.72 14.47 4.59
CA THR A 32 8.31 15.85 4.82
C THR A 32 9.52 16.78 4.92
N GLY A 33 9.34 18.05 4.53
CA GLY A 33 10.36 19.08 4.71
C GLY A 33 11.61 18.93 3.87
N LYS A 34 11.55 18.19 2.75
CA LYS A 34 12.70 18.00 1.87
C LYS A 34 12.75 19.05 0.76
N SER A 35 13.96 19.53 0.48
CA SER A 35 14.24 20.44 -0.62
C SER A 35 14.90 19.70 -1.78
N LYS A 36 15.02 20.35 -2.92
CA LYS A 36 15.70 19.82 -4.10
C LYS A 36 17.12 19.33 -3.78
N THR A 37 17.84 20.07 -2.95
CA THR A 37 19.21 19.72 -2.55
C THR A 37 19.29 18.38 -1.81
N ASP A 38 18.26 18.05 -1.02
CA ASP A 38 18.21 16.78 -0.28
C ASP A 38 18.16 15.57 -1.22
N PHE A 39 17.61 15.75 -2.43
CA PHE A 39 17.55 14.69 -3.44
C PHE A 39 18.80 14.62 -4.31
N GLU A 40 19.59 15.66 -4.35
CA GLU A 40 20.85 15.69 -5.10
C GLU A 40 22.01 15.02 -4.35
N ASN A 41 22.02 15.11 -3.03
CA ASN A 41 23.09 14.61 -2.15
C ASN A 41 22.57 13.59 -1.14
N GLY A 42 21.87 12.58 -1.64
CA GLY A 42 21.23 11.59 -0.79
C GLY A 42 22.20 10.62 -0.12
N ASN A 43 21.91 10.29 1.14
CA ASN A 43 22.64 9.30 1.93
C ASN A 43 21.82 8.04 2.20
N THR A 44 20.57 8.01 1.80
CA THR A 44 19.68 6.87 1.97
C THR A 44 18.72 6.74 0.77
N LYS A 45 17.81 5.79 0.84
CA LYS A 45 16.93 5.45 -0.28
C LYS A 45 15.47 5.79 0.02
N TYR A 46 14.72 6.12 -1.03
CA TYR A 46 13.27 6.27 -0.95
C TYR A 46 12.59 5.67 -2.19
N ILE A 47 11.31 5.37 -2.02
CA ILE A 47 10.45 4.81 -3.06
C ILE A 47 9.74 5.96 -3.76
N SER A 48 9.94 6.08 -5.07
CA SER A 48 9.34 7.15 -5.88
C SER A 48 7.86 6.89 -6.16
N TYR A 49 7.15 7.95 -6.54
CA TYR A 49 5.76 7.86 -7.04
C TYR A 49 5.66 6.89 -8.22
N LYS A 50 6.57 7.00 -9.18
CA LYS A 50 6.60 6.14 -10.37
C LYS A 50 6.77 4.67 -10.02
N ASN A 51 7.59 4.35 -9.02
CA ASN A 51 7.80 2.98 -8.57
C ASN A 51 6.47 2.37 -8.10
N ILE A 52 5.72 3.11 -7.29
CA ILE A 52 4.40 2.66 -6.80
C ILE A 52 3.42 2.52 -7.96
N PHE A 53 3.33 3.54 -8.79
CA PHE A 53 2.35 3.59 -9.89
C PHE A 53 2.54 2.46 -10.90
N SER A 54 3.78 2.15 -11.23
CA SER A 54 4.12 1.20 -12.30
C SER A 54 4.20 -0.26 -11.85
N ASN A 55 4.22 -0.54 -10.54
CA ASN A 55 4.49 -1.88 -10.02
C ASN A 55 3.51 -2.28 -8.94
N ILE A 56 2.96 -3.50 -9.02
CA ILE A 56 2.08 -4.03 -7.97
C ILE A 56 2.83 -4.32 -6.68
N GLU A 57 4.13 -4.56 -6.79
CA GLU A 57 5.05 -4.68 -5.66
C GLU A 57 6.27 -3.78 -5.90
N VAL A 58 6.83 -3.25 -4.85
CA VAL A 58 7.93 -2.29 -4.93
C VAL A 58 9.14 -2.90 -5.64
N ASP A 59 9.65 -2.20 -6.65
CA ASP A 59 10.89 -2.57 -7.33
C ASP A 59 12.09 -1.98 -6.56
N PHE A 60 12.75 -2.82 -5.78
CA PHE A 60 13.90 -2.43 -4.97
C PHE A 60 15.17 -2.13 -5.77
N ASN A 61 15.18 -2.43 -7.06
CA ASN A 61 16.28 -2.07 -7.97
C ASN A 61 16.15 -0.65 -8.52
N LYS A 62 15.02 0.01 -8.24
CA LYS A 62 14.73 1.37 -8.75
C LYS A 62 14.45 2.37 -7.62
N LEU A 63 15.12 2.22 -6.51
CA LEU A 63 15.05 3.19 -5.42
C LEU A 63 15.89 4.42 -5.76
N GLU A 64 15.43 5.57 -5.29
CA GLU A 64 16.12 6.84 -5.51
C GLU A 64 16.75 7.33 -4.20
N ASN A 65 17.63 8.32 -4.30
CA ASN A 65 18.41 8.81 -3.17
C ASN A 65 17.78 10.05 -2.54
N VAL A 66 17.85 10.13 -1.23
CA VAL A 66 17.42 11.30 -0.47
C VAL A 66 18.32 11.45 0.76
N LYS A 67 18.55 12.67 1.18
CA LYS A 67 19.27 12.97 2.41
C LYS A 67 18.32 12.98 3.60
N VAL A 68 18.58 12.12 4.58
CA VAL A 68 17.85 12.08 5.86
C VAL A 68 18.89 12.05 6.97
N SER A 69 18.82 13.04 7.87
CA SER A 69 19.75 13.10 9.04
C SER A 69 19.31 12.08 10.09
N SER A 70 20.26 11.67 10.93
CA SER A 70 20.01 10.70 12.01
C SER A 70 18.99 11.18 13.05
N ASN A 71 18.83 12.50 13.20
CA ASN A 71 17.91 13.10 14.16
C ASN A 71 16.57 13.54 13.55
N GLU A 72 16.37 13.34 12.25
CA GLU A 72 15.09 13.62 11.62
C GLU A 72 14.05 12.57 11.96
N LYS A 73 12.81 13.02 12.19
CA LYS A 73 11.67 12.12 12.38
C LYS A 73 10.97 11.95 11.04
N GLN A 74 11.27 10.88 10.35
CA GLN A 74 10.63 10.49 9.09
C GLN A 74 10.09 9.07 9.23
N HIS A 75 8.96 8.79 8.59
CA HIS A 75 8.39 7.44 8.59
C HIS A 75 9.16 6.55 7.64
N GLN A 76 9.59 5.39 8.14
CA GLN A 76 10.26 4.38 7.33
C GLN A 76 9.25 3.38 6.79
N VAL A 77 9.49 2.90 5.57
CA VAL A 77 8.73 1.83 4.96
C VAL A 77 9.17 0.49 5.55
N LYS A 78 8.22 -0.39 5.84
CA LYS A 78 8.45 -1.72 6.43
C LYS A 78 7.84 -2.82 5.58
N TYR A 79 8.39 -4.02 5.71
CA TYR A 79 7.82 -5.22 5.11
C TYR A 79 6.32 -5.35 5.46
N GLY A 80 5.51 -5.68 4.47
CA GLY A 80 4.07 -5.81 4.65
C GLY A 80 3.28 -4.53 4.46
N ASP A 81 3.94 -3.37 4.41
CA ASP A 81 3.27 -2.11 4.11
C ASP A 81 2.68 -2.13 2.70
N VAL A 82 1.55 -1.45 2.54
CA VAL A 82 1.00 -1.15 1.22
C VAL A 82 1.12 0.36 1.00
N LEU A 83 1.74 0.74 -0.10
CA LEU A 83 1.99 2.13 -0.45
C LEU A 83 0.98 2.61 -1.47
N PHE A 84 0.45 3.82 -1.29
CA PHE A 84 -0.56 4.39 -2.17
C PHE A 84 -0.12 5.76 -2.66
N THR A 85 -0.31 6.02 -3.95
CA THR A 85 -0.17 7.38 -4.48
C THR A 85 -1.30 8.24 -3.92
N GLY A 86 -0.95 9.43 -3.41
CA GLY A 86 -1.92 10.31 -2.74
C GLY A 86 -2.74 11.16 -3.70
N SER A 87 -2.29 11.31 -4.94
CA SER A 87 -2.95 12.15 -5.94
C SER A 87 -2.65 11.69 -7.37
N SER A 88 -3.51 12.09 -8.30
CA SER A 88 -3.32 11.85 -9.73
C SER A 88 -4.03 12.92 -10.55
N GLU A 89 -3.55 13.16 -11.77
CA GLU A 89 -4.23 14.03 -12.74
C GLU A 89 -5.41 13.32 -13.41
N ILE A 90 -5.47 12.00 -13.29
CA ILE A 90 -6.54 11.16 -13.84
C ILE A 90 -7.31 10.52 -12.68
N ALA A 91 -8.61 10.79 -12.58
CA ALA A 91 -9.45 10.35 -11.47
C ALA A 91 -9.39 8.84 -11.19
N LYS A 92 -9.50 8.03 -12.25
CA LYS A 92 -9.47 6.55 -12.13
C LYS A 92 -8.12 5.97 -11.71
N GLU A 93 -7.06 6.77 -11.78
CA GLU A 93 -5.69 6.37 -11.40
C GLU A 93 -5.31 6.81 -9.98
N ALA A 94 -6.18 7.55 -9.30
CA ALA A 94 -5.91 8.01 -7.94
C ALA A 94 -5.79 6.84 -6.96
N GLY A 95 -4.84 6.94 -6.04
CA GLY A 95 -4.64 5.92 -5.02
C GLY A 95 -4.10 4.60 -5.55
N MET A 96 -3.22 4.65 -6.55
CA MET A 96 -2.55 3.45 -7.06
C MET A 96 -1.65 2.84 -5.99
N SER A 97 -1.59 1.52 -5.93
CA SER A 97 -0.93 0.80 -4.83
C SER A 97 0.27 -0.04 -5.27
N SER A 98 1.19 -0.23 -4.33
CA SER A 98 2.32 -1.16 -4.45
C SER A 98 2.62 -1.74 -3.09
N SER A 99 2.79 -3.05 -3.00
CA SER A 99 3.05 -3.72 -1.72
C SER A 99 4.54 -3.94 -1.49
N VAL A 100 4.94 -3.87 -0.22
CA VAL A 100 6.33 -4.12 0.20
C VAL A 100 6.46 -5.61 0.52
N THR A 101 6.90 -6.37 -0.47
CA THR A 101 6.99 -7.85 -0.41
C THR A 101 8.37 -8.36 0.01
N LYS A 102 9.32 -7.47 0.22
CA LYS A 102 10.71 -7.82 0.54
C LYS A 102 11.15 -7.21 1.86
N LYS A 103 11.80 -8.00 2.69
CA LYS A 103 12.41 -7.54 3.93
C LYS A 103 13.79 -6.95 3.63
N THR A 104 14.13 -5.86 4.33
CA THR A 104 15.45 -5.23 4.22
C THR A 104 15.88 -4.70 5.58
N ASN A 105 17.19 -4.66 5.83
CA ASN A 105 17.77 -4.03 7.00
C ASN A 105 18.08 -2.54 6.76
N GLU A 106 17.95 -2.09 5.52
CA GLU A 106 18.19 -0.69 5.17
C GLU A 106 16.98 0.17 5.53
N LYS A 107 17.26 1.42 5.90
CA LYS A 107 16.22 2.43 6.09
C LYS A 107 15.74 2.90 4.72
N ILE A 108 14.45 2.70 4.45
CA ILE A 108 13.82 3.10 3.19
C ILE A 108 12.66 4.03 3.53
N TYR A 109 12.58 5.13 2.79
CA TYR A 109 11.56 6.15 2.97
C TYR A 109 10.61 6.18 1.77
N LEU A 110 9.54 6.95 1.88
CA LEU A 110 8.52 7.06 0.85
C LEU A 110 8.49 8.50 0.33
N ASN A 111 8.26 8.70 -0.97
CA ASN A 111 8.09 10.02 -1.55
C ASN A 111 6.94 10.79 -0.84
N SER A 112 7.03 12.12 -0.87
CA SER A 112 6.10 13.00 -0.12
C SER A 112 4.67 13.03 -0.68
N PHE A 113 4.45 12.54 -1.90
CA PHE A 113 3.13 12.53 -2.56
C PHE A 113 2.34 11.25 -2.32
N SER A 114 2.89 10.34 -1.53
CA SER A 114 2.32 9.02 -1.27
C SER A 114 2.16 8.79 0.22
N PHE A 115 1.43 7.74 0.59
CA PHE A 115 1.24 7.37 1.99
C PHE A 115 1.35 5.86 2.20
N ILE A 116 1.60 5.47 3.44
CA ILE A 116 1.78 4.09 3.88
C ILE A 116 0.50 3.63 4.57
N LEU A 117 0.01 2.45 4.19
CA LEU A 117 -1.01 1.71 4.93
C LEU A 117 -0.29 0.55 5.62
N ARG A 118 -0.27 0.57 6.95
CA ARG A 118 0.40 -0.45 7.76
C ARG A 118 -0.62 -1.20 8.59
N PHE A 119 -0.74 -2.49 8.35
CA PHE A 119 -1.67 -3.34 9.09
C PHE A 119 -1.20 -3.55 10.53
N ASN A 120 -2.17 -3.57 11.45
CA ASN A 120 -1.91 -3.90 12.85
C ASN A 120 -1.32 -5.31 12.94
N THR A 121 -0.51 -5.56 13.96
CA THR A 121 0.25 -6.81 14.08
C THR A 121 -0.61 -8.07 14.16
N GLU A 122 -1.84 -7.96 14.69
CA GLU A 122 -2.79 -9.07 14.78
C GLU A 122 -3.47 -9.41 13.44
N ILE A 123 -3.38 -8.52 12.45
CA ILE A 123 -4.00 -8.72 11.14
C ILE A 123 -3.11 -9.61 10.28
N LYS A 124 -3.66 -10.73 9.83
CA LYS A 124 -2.95 -11.71 9.01
C LYS A 124 -3.25 -11.48 7.52
N LEU A 125 -2.64 -10.47 6.93
CA LEU A 125 -2.74 -10.16 5.51
C LEU A 125 -1.34 -10.14 4.90
N THR A 126 -1.04 -11.10 4.02
CA THR A 126 0.28 -11.21 3.42
C THR A 126 0.47 -10.15 2.33
N PRO A 127 1.70 -9.63 2.15
CA PRO A 127 1.95 -8.67 1.07
C PRO A 127 1.80 -9.27 -0.32
N GLU A 128 2.03 -10.57 -0.49
CA GLU A 128 1.79 -11.29 -1.73
C GLU A 128 0.30 -11.28 -2.12
N PHE A 129 -0.59 -11.39 -1.13
CA PHE A 129 -2.03 -11.25 -1.34
C PHE A 129 -2.43 -9.78 -1.51
N SER A 130 -1.93 -8.88 -0.66
CA SER A 130 -2.31 -7.47 -0.68
C SER A 130 -1.97 -6.79 -2.01
N LYS A 131 -0.87 -7.17 -2.67
CA LYS A 131 -0.51 -6.59 -3.97
C LYS A 131 -1.57 -6.83 -5.04
N TYR A 132 -2.24 -7.97 -5.02
CA TYR A 132 -3.35 -8.28 -5.92
C TYR A 132 -4.66 -7.66 -5.44
N LEU A 133 -4.94 -7.72 -4.13
CA LEU A 133 -6.17 -7.18 -3.56
C LEU A 133 -6.35 -5.71 -3.92
N PHE A 134 -5.36 -4.87 -3.64
CA PHE A 134 -5.46 -3.42 -3.83
C PHE A 134 -5.35 -2.99 -5.30
N ARG A 135 -4.92 -3.87 -6.18
CA ARG A 135 -4.92 -3.67 -7.63
C ARG A 135 -6.11 -4.33 -8.33
N SER A 136 -6.93 -5.08 -7.60
CA SER A 136 -8.14 -5.69 -8.16
C SER A 136 -9.09 -4.60 -8.68
N HIS A 137 -9.89 -4.95 -9.69
CA HIS A 137 -10.86 -4.01 -10.26
C HIS A 137 -11.80 -3.41 -9.20
N PHE A 138 -12.29 -4.27 -8.31
CA PHE A 138 -13.16 -3.87 -7.21
C PHE A 138 -12.51 -2.81 -6.31
N MET A 139 -11.28 -3.06 -5.83
CA MET A 139 -10.58 -2.14 -4.94
C MET A 139 -10.14 -0.87 -5.67
N ARG A 140 -9.67 -0.98 -6.91
CA ARG A 140 -9.29 0.18 -7.71
C ARG A 140 -10.45 1.16 -7.87
N LYS A 141 -11.63 0.64 -8.17
CA LYS A 141 -12.84 1.44 -8.32
C LYS A 141 -13.23 2.11 -6.99
N ALA A 142 -13.20 1.35 -5.90
CA ALA A 142 -13.53 1.87 -4.56
C ALA A 142 -12.54 2.95 -4.11
N ILE A 143 -11.24 2.72 -4.29
CA ILE A 143 -10.18 3.66 -3.88
C ILE A 143 -10.27 4.95 -4.71
N ALA A 144 -10.43 4.85 -6.02
CA ALA A 144 -10.52 6.02 -6.90
C ALA A 144 -11.69 6.94 -6.51
N LYS A 145 -12.79 6.36 -6.03
CA LYS A 145 -13.96 7.14 -5.55
C LYS A 145 -13.68 7.93 -4.26
N THR A 146 -12.63 7.63 -3.52
CA THR A 146 -12.24 8.40 -2.34
C THR A 146 -11.51 9.68 -2.68
N ALA A 147 -11.09 9.83 -3.94
CA ALA A 147 -10.38 11.01 -4.42
C ALA A 147 -11.35 12.06 -4.95
N SER A 148 -10.99 13.32 -4.77
CA SER A 148 -11.75 14.46 -5.29
C SER A 148 -10.82 15.57 -5.74
N GLY A 149 -11.29 16.39 -6.67
CA GLY A 149 -10.54 17.50 -7.23
C GLY A 149 -11.07 17.89 -8.59
N VAL A 150 -10.42 18.87 -9.23
CA VAL A 150 -10.79 19.36 -10.57
C VAL A 150 -9.69 19.02 -11.57
N THR A 151 -8.49 19.58 -11.38
CA THR A 151 -7.32 19.32 -12.23
C THR A 151 -6.43 18.21 -11.66
N ARG A 152 -6.47 18.00 -10.35
CA ARG A 152 -5.73 16.98 -9.64
C ARG A 152 -6.62 16.35 -8.59
N TYR A 153 -6.68 15.04 -8.57
CA TYR A 153 -7.55 14.25 -7.71
C TYR A 153 -6.75 13.75 -6.51
N ASN A 154 -7.12 14.19 -5.32
CA ASN A 154 -6.44 13.84 -4.06
C ASN A 154 -7.27 12.84 -3.28
N VAL A 155 -6.63 11.77 -2.83
CA VAL A 155 -7.27 10.76 -1.98
C VAL A 155 -7.62 11.37 -0.62
N SER A 156 -8.88 11.28 -0.23
CA SER A 156 -9.30 11.62 1.13
C SER A 156 -8.97 10.44 2.05
N LYS A 157 -8.02 10.63 2.95
CA LYS A 157 -7.65 9.57 3.91
C LYS A 157 -8.82 9.21 4.82
N GLN A 158 -9.67 10.17 5.14
CA GLN A 158 -10.86 9.94 5.96
C GLN A 158 -11.84 9.00 5.24
N ARG A 159 -12.12 9.24 3.95
CA ARG A 159 -12.97 8.36 3.14
C ARG A 159 -12.29 7.02 2.85
N PHE A 160 -11.00 7.04 2.59
CA PHE A 160 -10.19 5.83 2.35
C PHE A 160 -10.29 4.85 3.54
N LYS A 161 -10.20 5.35 4.77
CA LYS A 161 -10.30 4.52 5.99
C LYS A 161 -11.65 3.81 6.13
N LYS A 162 -12.70 4.32 5.49
CA LYS A 162 -14.04 3.72 5.52
C LYS A 162 -14.23 2.57 4.53
N LEU A 163 -13.27 2.35 3.62
CA LEU A 163 -13.33 1.24 2.69
C LEU A 163 -13.17 -0.08 3.44
N SER A 164 -13.99 -1.06 3.06
CA SER A 164 -13.91 -2.41 3.62
C SER A 164 -13.07 -3.32 2.74
N ILE A 165 -12.30 -4.19 3.38
CA ILE A 165 -11.52 -5.21 2.71
C ILE A 165 -11.83 -6.59 3.25
N PRO A 166 -11.71 -7.65 2.43
CA PRO A 166 -11.83 -9.01 2.89
C PRO A 166 -10.55 -9.45 3.61
N LEU A 167 -10.72 -10.22 4.67
CA LEU A 167 -9.63 -10.79 5.47
C LEU A 167 -9.74 -12.31 5.44
N PRO A 168 -9.49 -12.95 4.30
CA PRO A 168 -9.58 -14.41 4.25
C PRO A 168 -8.47 -15.06 5.08
N PRO A 169 -8.68 -16.28 5.59
CA PRO A 169 -7.63 -17.03 6.28
C PRO A 169 -6.39 -17.22 5.40
N LEU A 170 -5.22 -17.38 6.04
CA LEU A 170 -3.95 -17.51 5.32
C LEU A 170 -3.96 -18.59 4.22
N PRO A 171 -4.50 -19.80 4.44
CA PRO A 171 -4.54 -20.80 3.35
C PRO A 171 -5.34 -20.35 2.13
N VAL A 172 -6.39 -19.54 2.33
CA VAL A 172 -7.18 -18.96 1.24
C VAL A 172 -6.35 -17.91 0.50
N GLN A 173 -5.65 -17.04 1.22
CA GLN A 173 -4.74 -16.04 0.63
C GLN A 173 -3.66 -16.71 -0.22
N GLU A 174 -3.03 -17.76 0.32
CA GLU A 174 -1.98 -18.52 -0.37
C GLU A 174 -2.49 -19.16 -1.66
N GLU A 175 -3.69 -19.72 -1.62
CA GLU A 175 -4.29 -20.36 -2.81
C GLU A 175 -4.63 -19.29 -3.88
N ILE A 176 -5.14 -18.13 -3.48
CA ILE A 176 -5.41 -17.02 -4.43
C ILE A 176 -4.11 -16.56 -5.09
N VAL A 177 -3.04 -16.42 -4.33
CA VAL A 177 -1.72 -16.00 -4.86
C VAL A 177 -1.15 -17.04 -5.83
N ARG A 178 -1.41 -18.33 -5.56
CA ARG A 178 -0.92 -19.44 -6.39
C ARG A 178 -1.59 -19.49 -7.77
N ILE A 179 -2.84 -19.10 -7.86
CA ILE A 179 -3.61 -19.09 -9.11
C ILE A 179 -3.09 -17.99 -10.05
#